data_67e48948b4608081c3385b4b3abcba88
#
_entry.id   67e48948b4608081c3385b4b3abcba88
#
_cell.length_a   1.000
_cell.length_b   1.000
_cell.length_c   1.000
_cell.angle_alpha   90.00
_cell.angle_beta   90.00
_cell.angle_gamma   90.00
#
_symmetry.space_group_name_H-M   'P 1'
#
loop_
_entity.id
_entity.type
_entity.pdbx_description
1 polymer ?
#
loop_
_entity_poly.entity_id
_entity_poly.type
_entity_poly.pdbx_seq_one_letter_code
_entity_poly.pdbx_strand_id
1 'polypeptide(L)'
;MEEKKKFKLGLLPKLIIAIIVGILFGQFLPEGFCRFVVTLSSFFSQFLSFIIPLMILAYVTMGIANLKSGAGKLLLITVAIAYCSTLIAGSASFFVADTLFPHFMSADALDKIAATAGNSLEPYFSLEIPALMNTLSAVVTAFVLGLCMSSLRGKTIGDTLYNGVSDFSGIIDCVLHKVIIPLLPLYICGTFTDMTKSGKTFAILGILWKVFLVVIIMHLICICIQFVIAGLVSHKNP
;
A
#
# COMPACT_ATOMS: atom_id res chain seq x y z
N MET A 1 -11.69 38.49 -18.98
CA MET A 1 -11.65 37.75 -17.72
C MET A 1 -10.83 36.49 -18.01
N GLU A 2 -9.55 36.49 -17.66
CA GLU A 2 -8.69 35.30 -17.84
C GLU A 2 -9.06 34.28 -16.78
N GLU A 3 -9.56 33.12 -17.22
CA GLU A 3 -9.71 31.94 -16.37
C GLU A 3 -8.33 31.49 -15.88
N LYS A 4 -8.02 31.78 -14.62
CA LYS A 4 -6.85 31.22 -13.94
C LYS A 4 -6.98 29.69 -13.99
N LYS A 5 -6.21 29.04 -14.87
CA LYS A 5 -5.98 27.59 -14.86
C LYS A 5 -5.56 27.18 -13.45
N LYS A 6 -6.47 26.64 -12.65
CA LYS A 6 -6.15 26.02 -11.37
C LYS A 6 -5.20 24.86 -11.65
N PHE A 7 -3.95 25.04 -11.33
CA PHE A 7 -2.93 23.99 -11.41
C PHE A 7 -3.33 22.89 -10.43
N LYS A 8 -3.98 21.84 -10.93
CA LYS A 8 -4.35 20.67 -10.12
C LYS A 8 -3.06 19.92 -9.86
N LEU A 9 -2.43 20.19 -8.71
CA LEU A 9 -1.30 19.37 -8.23
C LEU A 9 -1.74 17.91 -8.16
N GLY A 10 -1.00 17.05 -8.84
CA GLY A 10 -1.18 15.61 -8.75
C GLY A 10 -0.99 15.11 -7.30
N LEU A 11 -1.27 13.83 -7.05
CA LEU A 11 -1.12 13.24 -5.71
C LEU A 11 0.35 13.30 -5.23
N LEU A 12 1.29 12.93 -6.10
CA LEU A 12 2.73 12.85 -5.77
C LEU A 12 3.32 14.17 -5.21
N PRO A 13 3.14 15.35 -5.85
CA PRO A 13 3.59 16.61 -5.28
C PRO A 13 2.96 16.94 -3.92
N LYS A 14 1.68 16.59 -3.72
CA LYS A 14 1.01 16.80 -2.42
C LYS A 14 1.63 15.96 -1.32
N LEU A 15 2.04 14.72 -1.62
CA LEU A 15 2.71 13.84 -0.65
C LEU A 15 4.10 14.37 -0.29
N ILE A 16 4.87 14.85 -1.27
CA ILE A 16 6.19 15.46 -1.02
C ILE A 16 6.05 16.70 -0.12
N ILE A 17 5.08 17.55 -0.40
CA ILE A 17 4.79 18.73 0.45
C ILE A 17 4.40 18.27 1.86
N ALA A 18 3.57 17.24 1.99
CA ALA A 18 3.15 16.70 3.29
C ALA A 18 4.33 16.18 4.12
N ILE A 19 5.30 15.52 3.48
CA ILE A 19 6.54 15.06 4.13
C ILE A 19 7.34 16.26 4.67
N ILE A 20 7.58 17.27 3.81
CA ILE A 20 8.34 18.46 4.19
C ILE A 20 7.64 19.19 5.35
N VAL A 21 6.33 19.40 5.25
CA VAL A 21 5.53 20.04 6.30
C VAL A 21 5.55 19.22 7.60
N GLY A 22 5.44 17.88 7.51
CA GLY A 22 5.53 16.99 8.68
C GLY A 22 6.88 17.09 9.40
N ILE A 23 7.99 17.16 8.64
CA ILE A 23 9.33 17.34 9.21
C ILE A 23 9.42 18.72 9.90
N LEU A 24 8.94 19.79 9.25
CA LEU A 24 8.93 21.13 9.83
C LEU A 24 8.07 21.19 11.11
N PHE A 25 6.91 20.57 11.12
CA PHE A 25 6.05 20.50 12.31
C PHE A 25 6.75 19.79 13.47
N GLY A 26 7.34 18.61 13.22
CA GLY A 26 8.07 17.89 14.25
C GLY A 26 9.27 18.64 14.82
N GLN A 27 9.92 19.51 14.03
CA GLN A 27 11.11 20.23 14.43
C GLN A 27 10.81 21.54 15.17
N PHE A 28 9.81 22.31 14.71
CA PHE A 28 9.58 23.68 15.17
C PHE A 28 8.36 23.83 16.08
N LEU A 29 7.38 22.94 16.02
CA LEU A 29 6.16 23.12 16.80
C LEU A 29 6.25 22.48 18.18
N PRO A 30 5.47 23.01 19.16
CA PRO A 30 5.39 22.45 20.49
C PRO A 30 4.77 21.05 20.47
N GLU A 31 5.14 20.24 21.45
CA GLU A 31 4.72 18.83 21.56
C GLU A 31 3.20 18.64 21.53
N GLY A 32 2.44 19.52 22.20
CA GLY A 32 0.97 19.45 22.18
C GLY A 32 0.35 19.54 20.79
N PHE A 33 0.88 20.43 19.93
CA PHE A 33 0.41 20.52 18.55
C PHE A 33 0.80 19.26 17.74
N CYS A 34 2.03 18.78 17.91
CA CYS A 34 2.49 17.55 17.24
C CYS A 34 1.61 16.36 17.66
N ARG A 35 1.28 16.21 18.94
CA ARG A 35 0.36 15.18 19.45
C ARG A 35 -1.04 15.28 18.81
N PHE A 36 -1.54 16.51 18.60
CA PHE A 36 -2.83 16.70 17.92
C PHE A 36 -2.77 16.18 16.46
N VAL A 37 -1.72 16.53 15.71
CA VAL A 37 -1.54 16.06 14.33
C VAL A 37 -1.37 14.53 14.28
N VAL A 38 -0.62 13.96 15.22
CA VAL A 38 -0.43 12.50 15.37
C VAL A 38 -1.76 11.82 15.69
N THR A 39 -2.58 12.40 16.58
CA THR A 39 -3.91 11.87 16.89
C THR A 39 -4.79 11.79 15.66
N LEU A 40 -4.81 12.85 14.86
CA LEU A 40 -5.60 12.88 13.61
C LEU A 40 -5.09 11.85 12.58
N SER A 41 -3.77 11.70 12.48
CA SER A 41 -3.12 10.67 11.66
C SER A 41 -3.46 9.25 12.14
N SER A 42 -3.51 9.03 13.45
CA SER A 42 -3.90 7.75 14.05
C SER A 42 -5.34 7.36 13.70
N PHE A 43 -6.27 8.29 13.73
CA PHE A 43 -7.65 8.03 13.27
C PHE A 43 -7.71 7.58 11.82
N PHE A 44 -6.97 8.26 10.96
CA PHE A 44 -6.94 7.88 9.55
C PHE A 44 -6.29 6.50 9.35
N SER A 45 -5.26 6.17 10.11
CA SER A 45 -4.64 4.85 10.12
C SER A 45 -5.63 3.75 10.51
N GLN A 46 -6.43 3.99 11.54
CA GLN A 46 -7.49 3.07 11.98
C GLN A 46 -8.57 2.89 10.90
N PHE A 47 -8.98 4.01 10.29
CA PHE A 47 -9.92 3.97 9.17
C PHE A 47 -9.36 3.19 7.98
N LEU A 48 -8.07 3.35 7.65
CA LEU A 48 -7.42 2.55 6.60
C LEU A 48 -7.42 1.06 6.94
N SER A 49 -7.10 0.72 8.18
CA SER A 49 -7.12 -0.68 8.64
C SER A 49 -8.51 -1.32 8.53
N PHE A 50 -9.57 -0.54 8.73
CA PHE A 50 -10.95 -0.98 8.55
C PHE A 50 -11.32 -1.14 7.06
N ILE A 51 -10.97 -0.17 6.22
CA ILE A 51 -11.44 -0.12 4.83
C ILE A 51 -10.64 -1.03 3.88
N ILE A 52 -9.36 -1.30 4.16
CA ILE A 52 -8.49 -2.11 3.29
C ILE A 52 -9.07 -3.51 3.03
N PRO A 53 -9.52 -4.29 4.02
CA PRO A 53 -10.13 -5.59 3.75
C PRO A 53 -11.39 -5.51 2.88
N LEU A 54 -12.18 -4.45 3.04
CA LEU A 54 -13.37 -4.21 2.21
C LEU A 54 -13.01 -3.86 0.76
N MET A 55 -11.93 -3.09 0.56
CA MET A 55 -11.38 -2.80 -0.77
C MET A 55 -10.91 -4.08 -1.46
N ILE A 56 -10.19 -4.93 -0.74
CA ILE A 56 -9.72 -6.23 -1.26
C ILE A 56 -10.94 -7.08 -1.65
N LEU A 57 -11.93 -7.19 -0.77
CA LEU A 57 -13.14 -7.95 -1.05
C LEU A 57 -13.84 -7.43 -2.31
N ALA A 58 -14.04 -6.13 -2.45
CA ALA A 58 -14.71 -5.52 -3.58
C ALA A 58 -13.94 -5.75 -4.90
N TYR A 59 -12.69 -5.30 -4.96
CA TYR A 59 -11.93 -5.28 -6.21
C TYR A 59 -11.48 -6.68 -6.66
N VAL A 60 -11.04 -7.53 -5.74
CA VAL A 60 -10.59 -8.89 -6.08
C VAL A 60 -11.79 -9.74 -6.51
N THR A 61 -12.92 -9.65 -5.81
CA THR A 61 -14.15 -10.36 -6.22
C THR A 61 -14.59 -9.95 -7.61
N MET A 62 -14.64 -8.64 -7.90
CA MET A 62 -15.03 -8.14 -9.22
C MET A 62 -14.02 -8.52 -10.30
N GLY A 63 -12.71 -8.46 -9.99
CA GLY A 63 -11.67 -8.89 -10.91
C GLY A 63 -11.83 -10.35 -11.33
N ILE A 64 -12.11 -11.25 -10.38
CA ILE A 64 -12.30 -12.67 -10.65
C ILE A 64 -13.66 -12.94 -11.32
N ALA A 65 -14.73 -12.28 -10.89
CA ALA A 65 -16.06 -12.42 -11.46
C ALA A 65 -16.14 -11.98 -12.94
N ASN A 66 -15.28 -11.05 -13.34
CA ASN A 66 -15.16 -10.61 -14.73
C ASN A 66 -14.42 -11.59 -15.65
N LEU A 67 -13.81 -12.64 -15.10
CA LEU A 67 -13.20 -13.67 -15.91
C LEU A 67 -14.30 -14.49 -16.62
N LYS A 68 -14.02 -14.86 -17.89
CA LYS A 68 -14.96 -15.68 -18.67
C LYS A 68 -15.20 -17.02 -18.01
N SER A 69 -16.40 -17.56 -18.19
CA SER A 69 -16.77 -18.92 -17.77
C SER A 69 -15.73 -19.93 -18.29
N GLY A 70 -15.20 -20.77 -17.39
CA GLY A 70 -14.11 -21.71 -17.70
C GLY A 70 -12.71 -21.19 -17.39
N ALA A 71 -12.54 -19.94 -16.97
CA ALA A 71 -11.24 -19.34 -16.63
C ALA A 71 -10.63 -19.87 -15.30
N GLY A 72 -11.30 -20.76 -14.57
CA GLY A 72 -10.77 -21.32 -13.33
C GLY A 72 -9.39 -21.96 -13.49
N LYS A 73 -9.17 -22.69 -14.59
CA LYS A 73 -7.85 -23.28 -14.92
C LYS A 73 -6.81 -22.19 -15.21
N LEU A 74 -7.19 -21.16 -15.97
CA LEU A 74 -6.32 -20.02 -16.26
C LEU A 74 -5.97 -19.26 -14.98
N LEU A 75 -6.95 -19.03 -14.11
CA LEU A 75 -6.75 -18.40 -12.81
C LEU A 75 -5.76 -19.18 -11.94
N LEU A 76 -5.93 -20.50 -11.85
CA LEU A 76 -5.04 -21.37 -11.06
C LEU A 76 -3.61 -21.32 -11.59
N ILE A 77 -3.42 -21.38 -12.90
CA ILE A 77 -2.09 -21.23 -13.53
C ILE A 77 -1.50 -19.86 -13.24
N THR A 78 -2.29 -18.79 -13.36
CA THR A 78 -1.83 -17.42 -13.10
C THR A 78 -1.42 -17.25 -11.62
N VAL A 79 -2.20 -17.78 -10.69
CA VAL A 79 -1.88 -17.76 -9.25
C VAL A 79 -0.60 -18.55 -8.97
N ALA A 80 -0.44 -19.72 -9.57
CA ALA A 80 0.78 -20.52 -9.40
C ALA A 80 2.02 -19.78 -9.93
N ILE A 81 1.94 -19.18 -11.11
CA ILE A 81 3.03 -18.38 -11.70
C ILE A 81 3.34 -17.16 -10.81
N ALA A 82 2.32 -16.43 -10.36
CA ALA A 82 2.49 -15.28 -9.48
C ALA A 82 3.17 -15.68 -8.16
N TYR A 83 2.76 -16.79 -7.55
CA TYR A 83 3.35 -17.29 -6.32
C TYR A 83 4.81 -17.72 -6.51
N CYS A 84 5.12 -18.47 -7.57
CA CYS A 84 6.50 -18.85 -7.90
C CYS A 84 7.36 -17.60 -8.18
N SER A 85 6.85 -16.64 -8.92
CA SER A 85 7.54 -15.37 -9.20
C SER A 85 7.83 -14.60 -7.91
N THR A 86 6.87 -14.54 -6.99
CA THR A 86 7.04 -13.87 -5.68
C THR A 86 8.09 -14.57 -4.83
N LEU A 87 8.10 -15.91 -4.79
CA LEU A 87 9.11 -16.68 -4.06
C LEU A 87 10.52 -16.44 -4.64
N ILE A 88 10.66 -16.45 -5.96
CA ILE A 88 11.95 -16.20 -6.63
C ILE A 88 12.42 -14.77 -6.36
N ALA A 89 11.56 -13.78 -6.54
CA ALA A 89 11.89 -12.38 -6.28
C ALA A 89 12.22 -12.13 -4.79
N GLY A 90 11.46 -12.72 -3.87
CA GLY A 90 11.69 -12.64 -2.44
C GLY A 90 13.02 -13.27 -2.04
N SER A 91 13.34 -14.46 -2.55
CA SER A 91 14.62 -15.13 -2.31
C SER A 91 15.79 -14.30 -2.87
N ALA A 92 15.68 -13.80 -4.10
CA ALA A 92 16.70 -12.95 -4.69
C ALA A 92 16.92 -11.66 -3.88
N SER A 93 15.83 -11.02 -3.43
CA SER A 93 15.89 -9.83 -2.59
C SER A 93 16.56 -10.12 -1.24
N PHE A 94 16.26 -11.28 -0.65
CA PHE A 94 16.91 -11.72 0.60
C PHE A 94 18.43 -11.87 0.42
N PHE A 95 18.88 -12.57 -0.61
CA PHE A 95 20.32 -12.74 -0.87
C PHE A 95 21.04 -11.41 -1.15
N VAL A 96 20.38 -10.52 -1.90
CA VAL A 96 20.92 -9.17 -2.15
C VAL A 96 21.00 -8.35 -0.86
N ALA A 97 19.96 -8.41 -0.03
CA ALA A 97 19.95 -7.72 1.26
C ALA A 97 21.03 -8.27 2.20
N ASP A 98 21.13 -9.58 2.34
CA ASP A 98 22.11 -10.25 3.19
C ASP A 98 23.57 -9.91 2.79
N THR A 99 23.81 -9.76 1.49
CA THR A 99 25.15 -9.45 0.97
C THR A 99 25.48 -7.96 1.03
N LEU A 100 24.54 -7.08 0.70
CA LEU A 100 24.79 -5.65 0.54
C LEU A 100 24.58 -4.84 1.83
N PHE A 101 23.59 -5.19 2.65
CA PHE A 101 23.25 -4.37 3.82
C PHE A 101 24.35 -4.31 4.88
N PRO A 102 25.11 -5.40 5.18
CA PRO A 102 26.21 -5.32 6.14
C PRO A 102 27.30 -4.30 5.75
N HIS A 103 27.45 -4.00 4.45
CA HIS A 103 28.46 -3.07 3.96
C HIS A 103 28.14 -1.60 4.23
N PHE A 104 26.87 -1.24 4.45
CA PHE A 104 26.47 0.15 4.68
C PHE A 104 25.50 0.35 5.85
N MET A 105 25.10 -0.72 6.53
CA MET A 105 24.33 -0.67 7.78
C MET A 105 25.25 -1.13 8.90
N SER A 106 25.88 -0.17 9.62
CA SER A 106 26.63 -0.51 10.82
C SER A 106 25.69 -0.92 11.96
N ALA A 107 26.14 -1.82 12.83
CA ALA A 107 25.39 -2.21 14.03
C ALA A 107 24.99 -0.99 14.87
N ASP A 108 25.88 0.00 15.01
CA ASP A 108 25.61 1.27 15.69
C ASP A 108 24.43 2.07 15.10
N ALA A 109 24.21 1.94 13.81
CA ALA A 109 23.08 2.64 13.14
C ALA A 109 21.75 1.96 13.46
N LEU A 110 21.73 0.64 13.54
CA LEU A 110 20.57 -0.14 13.95
C LEU A 110 20.24 0.07 15.42
N ASP A 111 21.25 0.09 16.29
CA ASP A 111 21.09 0.33 17.73
C ASP A 111 20.57 1.75 17.99
N LYS A 112 21.00 2.76 17.25
CA LYS A 112 20.47 4.13 17.31
C LYS A 112 18.99 4.19 16.90
N ILE A 113 18.60 3.47 15.86
CA ILE A 113 17.18 3.40 15.44
C ILE A 113 16.36 2.67 16.50
N ALA A 114 16.87 1.57 17.04
CA ALA A 114 16.20 0.80 18.08
C ALA A 114 16.06 1.60 19.39
N ALA A 115 17.10 2.33 19.80
CA ALA A 115 17.05 3.19 20.99
C ALA A 115 16.04 4.35 20.87
N THR A 116 15.84 4.87 19.65
CA THR A 116 14.81 5.90 19.41
C THR A 116 13.40 5.33 19.22
N ALA A 117 13.24 4.00 19.15
CA ALA A 117 11.93 3.39 18.92
C ALA A 117 10.92 3.64 20.08
N GLY A 118 11.41 3.85 21.30
CA GLY A 118 10.59 4.12 22.49
C GLY A 118 10.02 5.53 22.62
N ASN A 119 10.46 6.49 21.80
CA ASN A 119 10.12 7.91 21.95
C ASN A 119 9.01 8.40 20.99
N SER A 120 8.15 7.52 20.48
CA SER A 120 7.01 7.94 19.66
C SER A 120 6.02 8.75 20.47
N LEU A 121 5.43 9.78 19.85
CA LEU A 121 4.40 10.59 20.49
C LEU A 121 3.12 9.76 20.64
N GLU A 122 2.67 9.63 21.88
CA GLU A 122 1.37 9.04 22.14
C GLU A 122 0.25 9.99 21.69
N PRO A 123 -0.75 9.51 20.92
CA PRO A 123 -1.91 10.31 20.59
C PRO A 123 -2.66 10.70 21.86
N TYR A 124 -3.43 11.80 21.85
CA TYR A 124 -4.24 12.21 23.00
C TYR A 124 -5.28 11.18 23.39
N PHE A 125 -5.81 10.46 22.40
CA PHE A 125 -6.71 9.34 22.59
C PHE A 125 -6.62 8.42 21.37
N SER A 126 -6.79 7.13 21.59
CA SER A 126 -6.86 6.11 20.54
C SER A 126 -8.30 5.61 20.44
N LEU A 127 -8.87 5.63 19.24
CA LEU A 127 -10.13 4.97 18.95
C LEU A 127 -9.80 3.68 18.21
N GLU A 128 -10.07 2.55 18.80
CA GLU A 128 -9.89 1.27 18.12
C GLU A 128 -11.12 0.97 17.25
N ILE A 129 -10.94 1.05 15.93
CA ILE A 129 -11.96 0.62 14.97
C ILE A 129 -11.56 -0.79 14.51
N PRO A 130 -12.21 -1.85 15.03
CA PRO A 130 -11.87 -3.21 14.61
C PRO A 130 -12.20 -3.39 13.13
N ALA A 131 -11.27 -3.96 12.38
CA ALA A 131 -11.55 -4.34 11.00
C ALA A 131 -12.64 -5.41 10.95
N LEU A 132 -13.54 -5.32 9.96
CA LEU A 132 -14.62 -6.29 9.78
C LEU A 132 -14.08 -7.73 9.60
N MET A 133 -12.94 -7.85 8.94
CA MET A 133 -12.21 -9.09 8.75
C MET A 133 -10.72 -8.79 8.56
N ASN A 134 -9.86 -9.76 8.80
CA ASN A 134 -8.45 -9.59 8.49
C ASN A 134 -8.20 -9.66 6.97
N THR A 135 -7.06 -9.15 6.52
CA THR A 135 -6.68 -9.09 5.10
C THR A 135 -6.69 -10.46 4.42
N LEU A 136 -6.20 -11.50 5.09
CA LEU A 136 -6.17 -12.86 4.54
C LEU A 136 -7.58 -13.41 4.36
N SER A 137 -8.45 -13.23 5.35
CA SER A 137 -9.87 -13.63 5.25
C SER A 137 -10.58 -12.90 4.11
N ALA A 138 -10.29 -11.61 3.92
CA ALA A 138 -10.85 -10.83 2.81
C ALA A 138 -10.43 -11.39 1.45
N VAL A 139 -9.15 -11.74 1.29
CA VAL A 139 -8.63 -12.35 0.06
C VAL A 139 -9.30 -13.69 -0.21
N VAL A 140 -9.33 -14.60 0.77
CA VAL A 140 -9.96 -15.92 0.61
C VAL A 140 -11.44 -15.79 0.27
N THR A 141 -12.16 -14.92 0.98
CA THR A 141 -13.59 -14.67 0.71
C THR A 141 -13.80 -14.10 -0.69
N ALA A 142 -12.94 -13.18 -1.11
CA ALA A 142 -13.00 -12.59 -2.45
C ALA A 142 -12.78 -13.63 -3.56
N PHE A 143 -11.85 -14.56 -3.36
CA PHE A 143 -11.63 -15.67 -4.30
C PHE A 143 -12.86 -16.59 -4.39
N VAL A 144 -13.41 -17.01 -3.25
CA VAL A 144 -14.59 -17.89 -3.22
C VAL A 144 -15.77 -17.21 -3.90
N LEU A 145 -16.09 -15.95 -3.51
CA LEU A 145 -17.20 -15.21 -4.09
C LEU A 145 -16.98 -14.96 -5.58
N GLY A 146 -15.81 -14.52 -5.99
CA GLY A 146 -15.49 -14.23 -7.38
C GLY A 146 -15.59 -15.45 -8.28
N LEU A 147 -15.10 -16.62 -7.84
CA LEU A 147 -15.22 -17.88 -8.58
C LEU A 147 -16.68 -18.35 -8.67
N CYS A 148 -17.42 -18.28 -7.57
CA CYS A 148 -18.84 -18.63 -7.58
C CYS A 148 -19.62 -17.71 -8.52
N MET A 149 -19.38 -16.39 -8.47
CA MET A 149 -20.02 -15.44 -9.37
C MET A 149 -19.66 -15.69 -10.83
N SER A 150 -18.39 -15.95 -11.14
CA SER A 150 -17.96 -16.29 -12.50
C SER A 150 -18.67 -17.53 -13.04
N SER A 151 -18.89 -18.56 -12.20
CA SER A 151 -19.57 -19.80 -12.58
C SER A 151 -21.09 -19.68 -12.70
N LEU A 152 -21.70 -18.73 -11.98
CA LEU A 152 -23.15 -18.48 -11.98
C LEU A 152 -23.57 -17.38 -12.98
N ARG A 153 -22.63 -16.80 -13.70
CA ARG A 153 -22.90 -15.73 -14.66
C ARG A 153 -23.82 -16.22 -15.78
N GLY A 154 -24.81 -15.43 -16.13
CA GLY A 154 -25.87 -15.81 -17.09
C GLY A 154 -27.06 -16.55 -16.47
N LYS A 155 -27.07 -16.71 -15.14
CA LYS A 155 -28.25 -17.14 -14.38
C LYS A 155 -28.77 -15.98 -13.57
N THR A 156 -30.08 -15.89 -13.37
CA THR A 156 -30.72 -14.77 -12.66
C THR A 156 -30.10 -14.47 -11.29
N ILE A 157 -29.76 -15.51 -10.52
CA ILE A 157 -29.14 -15.39 -9.21
C ILE A 157 -27.70 -14.82 -9.32
N GLY A 158 -26.94 -15.30 -10.31
CA GLY A 158 -25.57 -14.86 -10.55
C GLY A 158 -25.49 -13.40 -10.97
N ASP A 159 -26.39 -12.97 -11.83
CA ASP A 159 -26.42 -11.59 -12.34
C ASP A 159 -26.88 -10.62 -11.25
N THR A 160 -27.82 -11.00 -10.39
CA THR A 160 -28.22 -10.19 -9.24
C THR A 160 -27.07 -9.99 -8.25
N LEU A 161 -26.37 -11.06 -7.91
CA LEU A 161 -25.23 -10.99 -7.00
C LEU A 161 -24.08 -10.16 -7.61
N TYR A 162 -23.82 -10.33 -8.91
CA TYR A 162 -22.82 -9.55 -9.63
C TYR A 162 -23.12 -8.05 -9.58
N ASN A 163 -24.34 -7.66 -9.84
CA ASN A 163 -24.74 -6.25 -9.78
C ASN A 163 -24.58 -5.69 -8.35
N GLY A 164 -24.99 -6.44 -7.33
CA GLY A 164 -24.83 -6.01 -5.93
C GLY A 164 -23.36 -5.81 -5.53
N VAL A 165 -22.47 -6.71 -5.92
CA VAL A 165 -21.03 -6.57 -5.64
C VAL A 165 -20.40 -5.47 -6.50
N SER A 166 -20.88 -5.27 -7.73
CA SER A 166 -20.45 -4.16 -8.59
C SER A 166 -20.80 -2.81 -7.97
N ASP A 167 -22.03 -2.67 -7.45
CA ASP A 167 -22.47 -1.45 -6.76
C ASP A 167 -21.68 -1.22 -5.47
N PHE A 168 -21.41 -2.28 -4.71
CA PHE A 168 -20.54 -2.22 -3.55
C PHE A 168 -19.11 -1.76 -3.92
N SER A 169 -18.55 -2.29 -5.01
CA SER A 169 -17.25 -1.84 -5.53
C SER A 169 -17.28 -0.35 -5.90
N GLY A 170 -18.37 0.14 -6.50
CA GLY A 170 -18.59 1.55 -6.80
C GLY A 170 -18.63 2.44 -5.54
N ILE A 171 -19.25 1.96 -4.46
CA ILE A 171 -19.23 2.66 -3.16
C ILE A 171 -17.81 2.75 -2.61
N ILE A 172 -17.07 1.65 -2.62
CA ILE A 172 -15.68 1.60 -2.18
C ILE A 172 -14.80 2.55 -3.01
N ASP A 173 -14.99 2.59 -4.33
CA ASP A 173 -14.29 3.50 -5.23
C ASP A 173 -14.58 4.98 -4.90
N CYS A 174 -15.83 5.29 -4.58
CA CYS A 174 -16.23 6.62 -4.13
C CYS A 174 -15.52 7.01 -2.81
N VAL A 175 -15.43 6.10 -1.84
CA VAL A 175 -14.72 6.32 -0.57
C VAL A 175 -13.22 6.52 -0.82
N LEU A 176 -12.62 5.69 -1.70
CA LEU A 176 -11.21 5.82 -2.07
C LEU A 176 -10.91 7.22 -2.64
N HIS A 177 -11.69 7.66 -3.62
CA HIS A 177 -11.43 8.92 -4.32
C HIS A 177 -11.82 10.16 -3.51
N LYS A 178 -12.89 10.10 -2.70
CA LYS A 178 -13.39 11.27 -1.97
C LYS A 178 -12.85 11.40 -0.55
N VAL A 179 -12.42 10.31 0.08
CA VAL A 179 -11.98 10.30 1.48
C VAL A 179 -10.51 9.92 1.58
N ILE A 180 -10.12 8.75 1.09
CA ILE A 180 -8.77 8.22 1.31
C ILE A 180 -7.72 9.07 0.60
N ILE A 181 -7.85 9.26 -0.71
CA ILE A 181 -6.85 10.00 -1.49
C ILE A 181 -6.67 11.45 -1.01
N PRO A 182 -7.72 12.22 -0.68
CA PRO A 182 -7.55 13.56 -0.15
C PRO A 182 -6.94 13.63 1.26
N LEU A 183 -7.21 12.65 2.12
CA LEU A 183 -6.71 12.62 3.50
C LEU A 183 -5.30 11.99 3.62
N LEU A 184 -4.83 11.28 2.59
CA LEU A 184 -3.52 10.63 2.59
C LEU A 184 -2.35 11.60 2.87
N PRO A 185 -2.29 12.83 2.30
CA PRO A 185 -1.24 13.78 2.64
C PRO A 185 -1.25 14.17 4.13
N LEU A 186 -2.42 14.29 4.75
CA LEU A 186 -2.55 14.58 6.18
C LEU A 186 -1.97 13.44 7.03
N TYR A 187 -2.29 12.20 6.69
CA TYR A 187 -1.74 11.01 7.33
C TYR A 187 -0.22 10.96 7.25
N ILE A 188 0.35 11.20 6.07
CA ILE A 188 1.79 11.24 5.87
C ILE A 188 2.43 12.38 6.66
N CYS A 189 1.83 13.56 6.68
CA CYS A 189 2.29 14.68 7.49
C CYS A 189 2.37 14.29 8.97
N GLY A 190 1.34 13.66 9.53
CA GLY A 190 1.32 13.21 10.92
C GLY A 190 2.38 12.16 11.25
N THR A 191 2.56 11.19 10.36
CA THR A 191 3.60 10.15 10.50
C THR A 191 5.00 10.77 10.52
N PHE A 192 5.30 11.70 9.62
CA PHE A 192 6.60 12.39 9.59
C PHE A 192 6.78 13.36 10.75
N THR A 193 5.70 13.94 11.27
CA THR A 193 5.73 14.76 12.50
C THR A 193 6.15 13.90 13.70
N ASP A 194 5.55 12.73 13.89
CA ASP A 194 5.93 11.80 14.95
C ASP A 194 7.39 11.33 14.81
N MET A 195 7.77 10.89 13.62
CA MET A 195 9.13 10.44 13.34
C MET A 195 10.17 11.53 13.60
N THR A 196 9.85 12.78 13.29
CA THR A 196 10.78 13.91 13.48
C THR A 196 10.89 14.28 14.95
N LYS A 197 9.78 14.33 15.66
CA LYS A 197 9.76 14.64 17.10
C LYS A 197 10.48 13.57 17.92
N SER A 198 10.36 12.31 17.54
CA SER A 198 11.08 11.20 18.17
C SER A 198 12.56 11.10 17.78
N GLY A 199 13.08 12.03 16.95
CA GLY A 199 14.48 12.05 16.51
C GLY A 199 14.85 10.99 15.47
N LYS A 200 13.88 10.21 14.99
CA LYS A 200 14.09 9.08 14.06
C LYS A 200 14.34 9.53 12.62
N THR A 201 13.77 10.67 12.20
CA THR A 201 13.71 11.06 10.78
C THR A 201 15.08 11.13 10.13
N PHE A 202 16.04 11.82 10.72
CA PHE A 202 17.35 12.00 10.09
C PHE A 202 18.20 10.74 10.14
N ALA A 203 18.12 9.95 11.22
CA ALA A 203 18.81 8.65 11.32
C ALA A 203 18.26 7.66 10.29
N ILE A 204 16.94 7.60 10.17
CA ILE A 204 16.26 6.72 9.22
C ILE A 204 16.46 7.19 7.77
N LEU A 205 16.33 8.50 7.47
CA LEU A 205 16.54 9.00 6.11
C LEU A 205 17.95 8.68 5.58
N GLY A 206 18.98 8.80 6.42
CA GLY A 206 20.37 8.51 6.03
C GLY A 206 20.61 7.05 5.63
N ILE A 207 19.85 6.12 6.21
CA ILE A 207 19.94 4.68 5.91
C ILE A 207 18.95 4.32 4.80
N LEU A 208 17.71 4.78 4.91
CA LEU A 208 16.62 4.46 3.97
C LEU A 208 16.95 4.87 2.55
N TRP A 209 17.63 5.96 2.33
CA TRP A 209 17.96 6.39 0.97
C TRP A 209 18.83 5.34 0.25
N LYS A 210 19.80 4.72 0.94
CA LYS A 210 20.64 3.67 0.39
C LYS A 210 19.85 2.39 0.13
N VAL A 211 19.04 1.98 1.11
CA VAL A 211 18.12 0.84 0.99
C VAL A 211 17.13 1.05 -0.16
N PHE A 212 16.55 2.24 -0.26
CA PHE A 212 15.59 2.59 -1.31
C PHE A 212 16.21 2.50 -2.71
N LEU A 213 17.45 2.94 -2.87
CA LEU A 213 18.18 2.84 -4.13
C LEU A 213 18.39 1.37 -4.53
N VAL A 214 18.81 0.51 -3.58
CA VAL A 214 18.94 -0.94 -3.80
C VAL A 214 17.61 -1.55 -4.20
N VAL A 215 16.52 -1.20 -3.51
CA VAL A 215 15.17 -1.70 -3.80
C VAL A 215 14.72 -1.29 -5.21
N ILE A 216 14.94 -0.04 -5.62
CA ILE A 216 14.60 0.43 -6.98
C ILE A 216 15.38 -0.34 -8.03
N ILE A 217 16.70 -0.50 -7.86
CA ILE A 217 17.54 -1.25 -8.81
C ILE A 217 17.05 -2.69 -8.91
N MET A 218 16.83 -3.36 -7.78
CA MET A 218 16.31 -4.72 -7.75
C MET A 218 14.93 -4.82 -8.44
N HIS A 219 14.06 -3.85 -8.21
CA HIS A 219 12.73 -3.83 -8.84
C HIS A 219 12.84 -3.71 -10.37
N LEU A 220 13.69 -2.81 -10.85
CA LEU A 220 13.96 -2.67 -12.30
C LEU A 220 14.55 -3.94 -12.90
N ILE A 221 15.51 -4.58 -12.22
CA ILE A 221 16.09 -5.86 -12.67
C ILE A 221 15.01 -6.95 -12.74
N CYS A 222 14.18 -7.09 -11.70
CA CYS A 222 13.09 -8.07 -11.70
C CYS A 222 12.09 -7.83 -12.83
N ILE A 223 11.71 -6.57 -13.09
CA ILE A 223 10.82 -6.22 -14.20
C ILE A 223 11.48 -6.59 -15.52
N CYS A 224 12.73 -6.22 -15.76
CA CYS A 224 13.44 -6.56 -17.00
C CYS A 224 13.49 -8.08 -17.21
N ILE A 225 13.83 -8.86 -16.19
CA ILE A 225 13.85 -10.32 -16.27
C ILE A 225 12.46 -10.87 -16.61
N GLN A 226 11.40 -10.40 -15.97
CA GLN A 226 10.03 -10.84 -16.25
C GLN A 226 9.61 -10.53 -17.68
N PHE A 227 9.93 -9.34 -18.21
CA PHE A 227 9.64 -8.96 -19.59
C PHE A 227 10.42 -9.81 -20.59
N VAL A 228 11.71 -10.08 -20.34
CA VAL A 228 12.52 -10.96 -21.18
C VAL A 228 11.94 -12.38 -21.21
N ILE A 229 11.59 -12.94 -20.05
CA ILE A 229 10.96 -14.27 -19.97
C ILE A 229 9.62 -14.29 -20.74
N ALA A 230 8.78 -13.27 -20.55
CA ALA A 230 7.51 -13.16 -21.24
C ALA A 230 7.69 -13.05 -22.76
N GLY A 231 8.67 -12.26 -23.21
CA GLY A 231 9.03 -12.14 -24.63
C GLY A 231 9.50 -13.47 -25.25
N LEU A 232 10.39 -14.18 -24.54
CA LEU A 232 10.89 -15.48 -25.00
C LEU A 232 9.77 -16.53 -25.09
N VAL A 233 8.88 -16.59 -24.08
CA VAL A 233 7.75 -17.54 -24.06
C VAL A 233 6.69 -17.19 -25.09
N SER A 234 6.44 -15.92 -25.35
CA SER A 234 5.43 -15.48 -26.30
C SER A 234 5.93 -15.36 -27.75
N HIS A 235 7.25 -15.58 -27.99
CA HIS A 235 7.91 -15.35 -29.30
C HIS A 235 7.66 -13.95 -29.87
N LYS A 236 7.44 -12.95 -29.00
CA LYS A 236 7.29 -11.53 -29.35
C LYS A 236 8.46 -10.75 -28.76
N ASN A 237 8.85 -9.66 -29.45
CA ASN A 237 9.83 -8.74 -28.86
C ASN A 237 9.32 -8.25 -27.50
N PRO A 238 10.15 -8.34 -26.44
CA PRO A 238 9.81 -7.90 -25.11
C PRO A 238 9.60 -6.38 -25.01
#